data_633c951eddc934b214d9d65020ef0bd8
#
_entry.id   633c951eddc934b214d9d65020ef0bd8
#
_cell.length_a   1.000
_cell.length_b   1.000
_cell.length_c   1.000
_cell.angle_alpha   90.00
_cell.angle_beta   90.00
_cell.angle_gamma   90.00
#
_symmetry.space_group_name_H-M   'P 1'
#
loop_
_entity.id
_entity.type
_entity.pdbx_description
1 polymer ?
#
loop_
_entity_poly.entity_id
_entity_poly.type
_entity_poly.pdbx_seq_one_letter_code
_entity_poly.pdbx_strand_id
1 'polypeptide(L)'
;TELAFGYFYNALVVCAVYYLYMIAKKNKNNEKVKYGILEIITLLMLVCLLNRGNFIMIFMGALVIFIFMFYSKTKKKYLAKKTLIFIGTGIILITMAFGIIGNVRFETVSREVYHISYVELYGFDKNFPSGLGQIYIYITSPLENMSDVIKNQNINEYTWFANLFYPVIKVVADLIGKGEMFVNWINASYDVFPVLKSSTGLNVMSFMADAYQDGGYIGIIIYLILYDTIIIFSSKVLRSKLYGLSKVLIYGLLLQLIIWSVFSDSVLKMASVWVNIVLIYIIDFVAHRIRIKN
;
A
#
# COMPACT_ATOMS: atom_id res chain seq x y z
N THR A 1 -18.89 6.57 -7.49
CA THR A 1 -18.61 7.12 -6.14
C THR A 1 -17.39 6.49 -5.50
N GLU A 2 -17.15 5.17 -5.62
CA GLU A 2 -15.97 4.48 -5.04
C GLU A 2 -14.63 4.93 -5.62
N LEU A 3 -14.58 5.19 -6.93
CA LEU A 3 -13.39 5.72 -7.60
C LEU A 3 -12.97 7.09 -7.03
N ALA A 4 -13.93 7.98 -6.79
CA ALA A 4 -13.65 9.32 -6.25
C ALA A 4 -13.04 9.24 -4.82
N PHE A 5 -13.52 8.31 -4.00
CA PHE A 5 -12.96 8.06 -2.67
C PHE A 5 -11.51 7.56 -2.73
N GLY A 6 -11.18 6.66 -3.66
CA GLY A 6 -9.82 6.15 -3.84
C GLY A 6 -8.83 7.25 -4.22
N TYR A 7 -9.20 8.19 -5.09
CA TYR A 7 -8.35 9.33 -5.46
C TYR A 7 -8.14 10.30 -4.29
N PHE A 8 -9.22 10.65 -3.58
CA PHE A 8 -9.14 11.51 -2.39
C PHE A 8 -8.22 10.93 -1.32
N TYR A 9 -8.30 9.66 -1.12
CA TYR A 9 -7.50 8.89 -0.19
C TYR A 9 -6.00 8.99 -0.48
N ASN A 10 -5.61 8.67 -1.71
CA ASN A 10 -4.21 8.76 -2.13
C ASN A 10 -3.70 10.21 -2.10
N ALA A 11 -4.56 11.18 -2.39
CA ALA A 11 -4.21 12.59 -2.25
C ALA A 11 -3.89 12.97 -0.79
N LEU A 12 -4.64 12.47 0.19
CA LEU A 12 -4.33 12.68 1.61
C LEU A 12 -2.97 12.07 2.00
N VAL A 13 -2.66 10.88 1.53
CA VAL A 13 -1.34 10.25 1.77
C VAL A 13 -0.23 11.09 1.16
N VAL A 14 -0.40 11.57 -0.07
CA VAL A 14 0.58 12.47 -0.73
C VAL A 14 0.74 13.77 0.07
N CYS A 15 -0.35 14.36 0.58
CA CYS A 15 -0.30 15.54 1.43
C CYS A 15 0.48 15.28 2.72
N ALA A 16 0.21 14.16 3.40
CA ALA A 16 0.94 13.78 4.62
C ALA A 16 2.45 13.66 4.34
N VAL A 17 2.84 12.93 3.31
CA VAL A 17 4.26 12.81 2.91
C VAL A 17 4.86 14.18 2.57
N TYR A 18 4.11 15.05 1.91
CA TYR A 18 4.53 16.43 1.60
C TYR A 18 4.77 17.25 2.87
N TYR A 19 3.85 17.22 3.83
CA TYR A 19 3.99 17.98 5.08
C TYR A 19 5.18 17.49 5.91
N LEU A 20 5.38 16.18 6.02
CA LEU A 20 6.57 15.59 6.66
C LEU A 20 7.87 16.06 5.98
N TYR A 21 7.90 16.10 4.64
CA TYR A 21 9.04 16.63 3.89
C TYR A 21 9.30 18.11 4.21
N MET A 22 8.23 18.93 4.27
CA MET A 22 8.36 20.35 4.57
C MET A 22 8.83 20.60 6.02
N ILE A 23 8.34 19.83 6.99
CA ILE A 23 8.83 19.88 8.38
C ILE A 23 10.32 19.56 8.44
N ALA A 24 10.76 18.54 7.71
CA ALA A 24 12.18 18.14 7.67
C ALA A 24 13.08 19.17 6.98
N LYS A 25 12.58 19.88 5.96
CA LYS A 25 13.35 20.83 5.13
C LYS A 25 13.42 22.23 5.71
N LYS A 26 12.36 22.72 6.37
CA LYS A 26 12.29 24.10 6.85
C LYS A 26 13.14 24.30 8.11
N ASN A 27 13.76 25.48 8.21
CA ASN A 27 14.59 25.84 9.37
C ASN A 27 13.82 26.68 10.40
N LYS A 28 12.84 27.50 9.96
CA LYS A 28 12.06 28.37 10.84
C LYS A 28 11.02 27.58 11.61
N ASN A 29 10.98 27.77 12.94
CA ASN A 29 10.04 27.03 13.80
C ASN A 29 8.58 27.31 13.47
N ASN A 30 8.19 28.54 13.15
CA ASN A 30 6.82 28.88 12.78
C ASN A 30 6.32 28.12 11.55
N GLU A 31 7.21 27.92 10.54
CA GLU A 31 6.86 27.13 9.37
C GLU A 31 6.72 25.64 9.71
N LYS A 32 7.59 25.11 10.59
CA LYS A 32 7.46 23.72 11.07
C LYS A 32 6.16 23.50 11.82
N VAL A 33 5.77 24.42 12.68
CA VAL A 33 4.50 24.35 13.43
C VAL A 33 3.31 24.35 12.48
N LYS A 34 3.32 25.25 11.46
CA LYS A 34 2.25 25.28 10.44
C LYS A 34 2.08 23.92 9.74
N TYR A 35 3.18 23.35 9.23
CA TYR A 35 3.11 22.04 8.56
C TYR A 35 2.82 20.91 9.53
N GLY A 36 3.23 21.01 10.79
CA GLY A 36 2.88 20.06 11.85
C GLY A 36 1.39 20.02 12.13
N ILE A 37 0.73 21.19 12.19
CA ILE A 37 -0.74 21.26 12.35
C ILE A 37 -1.46 20.63 11.15
N LEU A 38 -1.03 20.95 9.93
CA LEU A 38 -1.61 20.37 8.72
C LEU A 38 -1.42 18.85 8.66
N GLU A 39 -0.27 18.34 9.11
CA GLU A 39 0.00 16.91 9.22
C GLU A 39 -0.96 16.25 10.23
N ILE A 40 -1.15 16.83 11.42
CA ILE A 40 -2.07 16.30 12.43
C ILE A 40 -3.49 16.24 11.90
N ILE A 41 -3.96 17.30 11.22
CA ILE A 41 -5.30 17.33 10.60
C ILE A 41 -5.43 16.20 9.57
N THR A 42 -4.43 16.04 8.71
CA THR A 42 -4.43 14.99 7.68
C THR A 42 -4.44 13.60 8.29
N LEU A 43 -3.64 13.38 9.34
CA LEU A 43 -3.63 12.10 10.06
C LEU A 43 -4.97 11.81 10.74
N LEU A 44 -5.61 12.81 11.36
CA LEU A 44 -6.94 12.64 11.94
C LEU A 44 -7.98 12.26 10.89
N MET A 45 -7.96 12.91 9.72
CA MET A 45 -8.85 12.53 8.61
C MET A 45 -8.61 11.07 8.16
N LEU A 46 -7.36 10.63 8.09
CA LEU A 46 -7.00 9.26 7.73
C LEU A 46 -7.39 8.23 8.78
N VAL A 47 -7.32 8.60 10.08
CA VAL A 47 -7.82 7.75 11.18
C VAL A 47 -9.33 7.55 11.07
N CYS A 48 -10.09 8.61 10.80
CA CYS A 48 -11.54 8.53 10.62
C CYS A 48 -11.97 7.58 9.50
N LEU A 49 -11.09 7.36 8.53
CA LEU A 49 -11.33 6.41 7.43
C LEU A 49 -11.06 4.95 7.81
N LEU A 50 -10.57 4.68 9.02
CA LEU A 50 -10.30 3.35 9.59
C LEU A 50 -9.50 2.40 8.67
N ASN A 51 -8.66 2.95 7.79
CA ASN A 51 -7.85 2.16 6.86
C ASN A 51 -6.40 2.04 7.34
N ARG A 52 -6.04 0.84 7.78
CA ARG A 52 -4.69 0.54 8.30
C ARG A 52 -3.59 0.73 7.27
N GLY A 53 -3.91 0.48 6.00
CA GLY A 53 -2.95 0.62 4.90
C GLY A 53 -2.35 2.00 4.81
N ASN A 54 -3.10 3.04 5.10
CA ASN A 54 -2.62 4.42 5.04
C ASN A 54 -1.49 4.71 6.02
N PHE A 55 -1.54 4.13 7.22
CA PHE A 55 -0.48 4.31 8.19
C PHE A 55 0.84 3.69 7.71
N ILE A 56 0.77 2.52 7.07
CA ILE A 56 1.94 1.89 6.45
C ILE A 56 2.48 2.79 5.34
N MET A 57 1.61 3.34 4.49
CA MET A 57 1.99 4.24 3.39
C MET A 57 2.68 5.50 3.88
N ILE A 58 2.13 6.16 4.89
CA ILE A 58 2.71 7.37 5.49
C ILE A 58 4.04 7.05 6.14
N PHE A 59 4.12 5.94 6.88
CA PHE A 59 5.35 5.49 7.48
C PHE A 59 6.44 5.23 6.45
N MET A 60 6.11 4.58 5.34
CA MET A 60 7.05 4.37 4.23
C MET A 60 7.48 5.68 3.58
N GLY A 61 6.56 6.60 3.37
CA GLY A 61 6.89 7.96 2.91
C GLY A 61 7.83 8.68 3.88
N ALA A 62 7.56 8.62 5.17
CA ALA A 62 8.40 9.19 6.22
C ALA A 62 9.79 8.54 6.26
N LEU A 63 9.88 7.22 6.11
CA LEU A 63 11.15 6.49 6.02
C LEU A 63 11.97 6.93 4.81
N VAL A 64 11.34 7.08 3.64
CA VAL A 64 12.01 7.59 2.43
C VAL A 64 12.52 9.00 2.63
N ILE A 65 11.71 9.89 3.22
CA ILE A 65 12.14 11.27 3.55
C ILE A 65 13.33 11.24 4.50
N PHE A 66 13.25 10.42 5.54
CA PHE A 66 14.32 10.27 6.52
C PHE A 66 15.62 9.82 5.84
N ILE A 67 15.57 8.75 5.04
CA ILE A 67 16.74 8.26 4.30
C ILE A 67 17.27 9.35 3.36
N PHE A 68 16.39 9.99 2.58
CA PHE A 68 16.79 10.99 1.58
C PHE A 68 17.39 12.24 2.21
N MET A 69 16.84 12.76 3.30
CA MET A 69 17.29 13.98 3.95
C MET A 69 18.53 13.80 4.82
N PHE A 70 18.68 12.62 5.42
CA PHE A 70 19.75 12.38 6.40
C PHE A 70 20.92 11.58 5.84
N TYR A 71 20.71 10.73 4.82
CA TYR A 71 21.78 9.92 4.23
C TYR A 71 22.86 10.79 3.55
N SER A 72 22.47 11.94 3.01
CA SER A 72 23.40 12.85 2.33
C SER A 72 24.26 13.73 3.27
N LYS A 73 23.90 13.84 4.56
CA LYS A 73 24.44 14.85 5.47
C LYS A 73 25.26 14.33 6.65
N THR A 74 25.25 13.02 6.96
CA THR A 74 25.80 12.49 8.22
C THR A 74 26.76 11.33 8.05
N LYS A 75 27.73 11.22 8.99
CA LYS A 75 28.63 10.05 9.09
C LYS A 75 27.80 8.77 9.26
N LYS A 76 28.09 7.74 8.45
CA LYS A 76 27.34 6.46 8.36
C LYS A 76 26.92 5.84 9.70
N LYS A 77 27.76 5.89 10.74
CA LYS A 77 27.48 5.26 12.06
C LYS A 77 26.35 5.97 12.83
N TYR A 78 26.29 7.30 12.76
CA TYR A 78 25.26 8.10 13.44
C TYR A 78 23.90 7.97 12.74
N LEU A 79 23.91 7.85 11.43
CA LEU A 79 22.72 7.59 10.64
C LEU A 79 22.08 6.24 11.01
N ALA A 80 22.90 5.17 11.15
CA ALA A 80 22.39 3.84 11.50
C ALA A 80 21.62 3.85 12.83
N LYS A 81 22.13 4.53 13.88
CA LYS A 81 21.45 4.63 15.18
C LYS A 81 20.11 5.38 15.07
N LYS A 82 20.08 6.53 14.39
CA LYS A 82 18.83 7.28 14.18
C LYS A 82 17.83 6.51 13.34
N THR A 83 18.28 5.81 12.31
CA THR A 83 17.43 4.97 11.46
C THR A 83 16.81 3.84 12.27
N LEU A 84 17.57 3.16 13.12
CA LEU A 84 17.06 2.10 14.00
C LEU A 84 16.00 2.64 14.99
N ILE A 85 16.23 3.79 15.60
CA ILE A 85 15.25 4.44 16.48
C ILE A 85 13.98 4.79 15.70
N PHE A 86 14.13 5.40 14.53
CA PHE A 86 12.98 5.77 13.69
C PHE A 86 12.16 4.56 13.25
N ILE A 87 12.82 3.48 12.79
CA ILE A 87 12.16 2.22 12.42
C ILE A 87 11.48 1.60 13.63
N GLY A 88 12.17 1.52 14.78
CA GLY A 88 11.60 0.97 16.01
C GLY A 88 10.35 1.73 16.48
N THR A 89 10.41 3.07 16.50
CA THR A 89 9.25 3.92 16.83
C THR A 89 8.10 3.70 15.83
N GLY A 90 8.41 3.62 14.53
CA GLY A 90 7.42 3.36 13.49
C GLY A 90 6.74 2.01 13.65
N ILE A 91 7.48 0.95 13.95
CA ILE A 91 6.92 -0.37 14.23
C ILE A 91 5.97 -0.32 15.43
N ILE A 92 6.36 0.34 16.52
CA ILE A 92 5.49 0.50 17.70
C ILE A 92 4.19 1.22 17.32
N LEU A 93 4.27 2.35 16.60
CA LEU A 93 3.10 3.11 16.17
C LEU A 93 2.19 2.30 15.25
N ILE A 94 2.75 1.56 14.30
CA ILE A 94 1.99 0.67 13.41
C ILE A 94 1.30 -0.43 14.24
N THR A 95 2.02 -1.06 15.17
CA THR A 95 1.47 -2.11 16.05
C THR A 95 0.29 -1.57 16.87
N MET A 96 0.43 -0.37 17.44
CA MET A 96 -0.67 0.28 18.17
C MET A 96 -1.86 0.58 17.26
N ALA A 97 -1.62 1.13 16.07
CA ALA A 97 -2.69 1.43 15.11
C ALA A 97 -3.43 0.16 14.67
N PHE A 98 -2.70 -0.93 14.39
CA PHE A 98 -3.28 -2.23 14.05
C PHE A 98 -4.11 -2.80 15.22
N GLY A 99 -3.62 -2.68 16.45
CA GLY A 99 -4.36 -3.11 17.65
C GLY A 99 -5.68 -2.33 17.81
N ILE A 100 -5.61 -1.00 17.78
CA ILE A 100 -6.79 -0.14 17.98
C ILE A 100 -7.83 -0.36 16.87
N ILE A 101 -7.41 -0.24 15.60
CA ILE A 101 -8.32 -0.38 14.46
C ILE A 101 -8.85 -1.83 14.37
N GLY A 102 -8.02 -2.81 14.71
CA GLY A 102 -8.42 -4.20 14.70
C GLY A 102 -9.47 -4.53 15.73
N ASN A 103 -9.31 -4.02 16.94
CA ASN A 103 -10.28 -4.20 18.01
C ASN A 103 -11.62 -3.57 17.61
N VAL A 104 -11.60 -2.36 17.02
CA VAL A 104 -12.83 -1.71 16.55
C VAL A 104 -13.55 -2.52 15.45
N ARG A 105 -12.79 -3.14 14.53
CA ARG A 105 -13.40 -3.81 13.36
C ARG A 105 -13.75 -5.28 13.59
N PHE A 106 -12.93 -6.00 14.33
CA PHE A 106 -12.99 -7.46 14.33
C PHE A 106 -13.27 -8.04 15.72
N GLU A 107 -12.86 -7.37 16.79
CA GLU A 107 -13.01 -7.89 18.14
C GLU A 107 -14.49 -8.00 18.54
N THR A 108 -15.31 -6.99 18.19
CA THR A 108 -16.75 -7.04 18.48
C THR A 108 -17.40 -8.22 17.79
N VAL A 109 -17.16 -8.37 16.47
CA VAL A 109 -17.73 -9.47 15.69
C VAL A 109 -17.23 -10.84 16.20
N SER A 110 -15.94 -10.96 16.52
CA SER A 110 -15.36 -12.19 17.03
C SER A 110 -15.99 -12.60 18.37
N ARG A 111 -16.16 -11.66 19.29
CA ARG A 111 -16.80 -11.92 20.59
C ARG A 111 -18.29 -12.23 20.49
N GLU A 112 -19.01 -11.54 19.61
CA GLU A 112 -20.45 -11.77 19.40
C GLU A 112 -20.73 -13.12 18.74
N VAL A 113 -19.93 -13.52 17.75
CA VAL A 113 -20.17 -14.72 16.94
C VAL A 113 -19.49 -15.96 17.54
N TYR A 114 -18.24 -15.83 18.00
CA TYR A 114 -17.41 -16.96 18.43
C TYR A 114 -17.17 -17.00 19.94
N HIS A 115 -17.57 -15.97 20.69
CA HIS A 115 -17.39 -15.84 22.15
C HIS A 115 -15.91 -15.86 22.60
N ILE A 116 -14.98 -15.64 21.69
CA ILE A 116 -13.53 -15.54 21.95
C ILE A 116 -12.98 -14.27 21.33
N SER A 117 -11.78 -13.86 21.75
CA SER A 117 -11.10 -12.71 21.15
C SER A 117 -10.66 -13.02 19.71
N TYR A 118 -10.47 -11.98 18.91
CA TYR A 118 -10.02 -12.13 17.54
C TYR A 118 -8.65 -12.83 17.42
N VAL A 119 -7.73 -12.57 18.34
CA VAL A 119 -6.41 -13.23 18.36
C VAL A 119 -6.49 -14.70 18.79
N GLU A 120 -7.38 -15.05 19.72
CA GLU A 120 -7.64 -16.43 20.12
C GLU A 120 -8.22 -17.27 18.96
N LEU A 121 -9.04 -16.65 18.11
CA LEU A 121 -9.59 -17.31 16.91
C LEU A 121 -8.49 -17.83 15.97
N TYR A 122 -7.30 -17.21 16.00
CA TYR A 122 -6.13 -17.61 15.24
C TYR A 122 -5.09 -18.38 16.05
N GLY A 123 -5.48 -18.92 17.21
CA GLY A 123 -4.63 -19.81 18.03
C GLY A 123 -3.63 -19.09 18.92
N PHE A 124 -3.71 -17.78 19.11
CA PHE A 124 -2.87 -17.07 20.07
C PHE A 124 -3.45 -17.16 21.49
N ASP A 125 -2.57 -17.07 22.49
CA ASP A 125 -2.99 -16.90 23.88
C ASP A 125 -3.82 -15.63 24.07
N LYS A 126 -4.84 -15.68 24.94
CA LYS A 126 -5.72 -14.54 25.25
C LYS A 126 -5.01 -13.27 25.72
N ASN A 127 -3.82 -13.45 26.32
CA ASN A 127 -2.99 -12.35 26.80
C ASN A 127 -2.00 -11.85 25.73
N PHE A 128 -1.96 -12.47 24.54
CA PHE A 128 -1.08 -12.04 23.47
C PHE A 128 -1.45 -10.63 23.00
N PRO A 129 -0.47 -9.70 22.83
CA PRO A 129 -0.77 -8.35 22.40
C PRO A 129 -1.54 -8.33 21.07
N SER A 130 -2.78 -7.84 21.10
CA SER A 130 -3.71 -7.90 19.95
C SER A 130 -3.14 -7.25 18.69
N GLY A 131 -2.37 -6.15 18.83
CA GLY A 131 -1.72 -5.49 17.71
C GLY A 131 -0.67 -6.36 17.02
N LEU A 132 0.13 -7.11 17.77
CA LEU A 132 1.13 -8.04 17.21
C LEU A 132 0.44 -9.24 16.56
N GLY A 133 -0.56 -9.82 17.21
CA GLY A 133 -1.37 -10.91 16.64
C GLY A 133 -2.02 -10.50 15.33
N GLN A 134 -2.58 -9.31 15.26
CA GLN A 134 -3.20 -8.81 14.05
C GLN A 134 -2.20 -8.54 12.92
N ILE A 135 -1.01 -8.01 13.22
CA ILE A 135 0.06 -7.86 12.22
C ILE A 135 0.47 -9.22 11.68
N TYR A 136 0.67 -10.21 12.56
CA TYR A 136 1.01 -11.57 12.15
C TYR A 136 -0.07 -12.16 11.21
N ILE A 137 -1.34 -12.10 11.62
CA ILE A 137 -2.46 -12.58 10.83
C ILE A 137 -2.51 -11.88 9.46
N TYR A 138 -2.30 -10.56 9.44
CA TYR A 138 -2.30 -9.78 8.20
C TYR A 138 -1.17 -10.15 7.23
N ILE A 139 -0.02 -10.55 7.75
CA ILE A 139 1.14 -10.97 6.92
C ILE A 139 0.97 -12.42 6.44
N THR A 140 0.43 -13.29 7.28
CA THR A 140 0.35 -14.73 6.97
C THR A 140 -0.88 -15.12 6.17
N SER A 141 -2.03 -14.48 6.39
CA SER A 141 -3.27 -14.80 5.68
C SER A 141 -3.19 -14.68 4.16
N PRO A 142 -2.52 -13.68 3.55
CA PRO A 142 -2.35 -13.64 2.11
C PRO A 142 -1.56 -14.83 1.54
N LEU A 143 -0.61 -15.36 2.32
CA LEU A 143 0.19 -16.52 1.91
C LEU A 143 -0.61 -17.81 2.02
N GLU A 144 -1.42 -17.94 3.05
CA GLU A 144 -2.34 -19.07 3.20
C GLU A 144 -3.38 -19.10 2.09
N ASN A 145 -4.02 -17.96 1.83
CA ASN A 145 -4.96 -17.80 0.72
C ASN A 145 -4.31 -18.12 -0.63
N MET A 146 -3.07 -17.68 -0.85
CA MET A 146 -2.30 -18.04 -2.04
C MET A 146 -2.08 -19.56 -2.15
N SER A 147 -1.73 -20.23 -1.04
CA SER A 147 -1.57 -21.67 -1.03
C SER A 147 -2.83 -22.40 -1.43
N ASP A 148 -3.98 -21.91 -0.97
CA ASP A 148 -5.28 -22.49 -1.30
C ASP A 148 -5.64 -22.27 -2.78
N VAL A 149 -5.33 -21.10 -3.33
CA VAL A 149 -5.47 -20.84 -4.77
C VAL A 149 -4.65 -21.85 -5.58
N ILE A 150 -3.37 -22.02 -5.23
CA ILE A 150 -2.48 -22.94 -5.97
C ILE A 150 -2.97 -24.39 -5.89
N LYS A 151 -3.51 -24.82 -4.74
CA LYS A 151 -3.98 -26.19 -4.56
C LYS A 151 -5.28 -26.48 -5.33
N ASN A 152 -6.14 -25.49 -5.46
CA ASN A 152 -7.52 -25.69 -5.91
C ASN A 152 -7.76 -25.21 -7.35
N GLN A 153 -6.79 -24.48 -7.95
CA GLN A 153 -6.97 -23.98 -9.31
C GLN A 153 -6.92 -25.08 -10.37
N ASN A 154 -7.93 -25.13 -11.22
CA ASN A 154 -7.93 -25.92 -12.44
C ASN A 154 -7.26 -25.14 -13.57
N ILE A 155 -6.33 -25.76 -14.29
CA ILE A 155 -5.60 -25.16 -15.45
C ILE A 155 -6.57 -24.59 -16.50
N ASN A 156 -7.75 -25.15 -16.64
CA ASN A 156 -8.75 -24.70 -17.62
C ASN A 156 -9.46 -23.38 -17.22
N GLU A 157 -9.21 -22.87 -16.03
CA GLU A 157 -9.89 -21.71 -15.45
C GLU A 157 -8.98 -20.48 -15.31
N TYR A 158 -7.83 -20.47 -15.98
CA TYR A 158 -6.95 -19.30 -15.98
C TYR A 158 -7.62 -18.07 -16.59
N THR A 159 -7.36 -16.92 -16.00
CA THR A 159 -7.90 -15.63 -16.47
C THR A 159 -7.07 -15.02 -17.61
N TRP A 160 -6.02 -15.71 -18.05
CA TRP A 160 -5.19 -15.35 -19.22
C TRP A 160 -4.72 -13.89 -19.20
N PHE A 161 -4.09 -13.49 -18.07
CA PHE A 161 -3.58 -12.14 -17.84
C PHE A 161 -4.66 -11.04 -17.73
N ALA A 162 -5.92 -11.41 -17.52
CA ALA A 162 -6.97 -10.41 -17.31
C ALA A 162 -6.81 -9.66 -15.98
N ASN A 163 -6.24 -10.27 -14.94
CA ASN A 163 -5.87 -9.55 -13.71
C ASN A 163 -4.72 -8.58 -13.96
N LEU A 164 -3.71 -8.99 -14.74
CA LEU A 164 -2.57 -8.15 -15.12
C LEU A 164 -3.03 -6.86 -15.82
N PHE A 165 -3.97 -6.96 -16.74
CA PHE A 165 -4.49 -5.85 -17.53
C PHE A 165 -5.83 -5.34 -16.99
N TYR A 166 -6.22 -5.70 -15.78
CA TYR A 166 -7.52 -5.38 -15.20
C TYR A 166 -7.95 -3.91 -15.39
N PRO A 167 -7.14 -2.88 -15.05
CA PRO A 167 -7.57 -1.50 -15.21
C PRO A 167 -7.87 -1.12 -16.67
N VAL A 168 -7.08 -1.64 -17.61
CA VAL A 168 -7.24 -1.34 -19.05
C VAL A 168 -8.47 -2.05 -19.58
N ILE A 169 -8.61 -3.35 -19.30
CA ILE A 169 -9.75 -4.15 -19.76
C ILE A 169 -11.05 -3.61 -19.15
N LYS A 170 -11.03 -3.24 -17.86
CA LYS A 170 -12.20 -2.66 -17.19
C LYS A 170 -12.66 -1.38 -17.86
N VAL A 171 -11.76 -0.46 -18.18
CA VAL A 171 -12.11 0.79 -18.89
C VAL A 171 -12.70 0.47 -20.27
N VAL A 172 -12.09 -0.41 -21.04
CA VAL A 172 -12.62 -0.81 -22.37
C VAL A 172 -13.97 -1.50 -22.22
N ALA A 173 -14.11 -2.41 -21.25
CA ALA A 173 -15.39 -3.11 -20.99
C ALA A 173 -16.50 -2.12 -20.58
N ASP A 174 -16.20 -1.11 -19.76
CA ASP A 174 -17.14 -0.07 -19.39
C ASP A 174 -17.60 0.77 -20.61
N LEU A 175 -16.65 1.13 -21.49
CA LEU A 175 -16.95 1.90 -22.71
C LEU A 175 -17.91 1.16 -23.67
N ILE A 176 -17.81 -0.18 -23.70
CA ILE A 176 -18.70 -1.02 -24.55
C ILE A 176 -19.91 -1.56 -23.80
N GLY A 177 -20.18 -1.08 -22.57
CA GLY A 177 -21.32 -1.48 -21.75
C GLY A 177 -21.23 -2.89 -21.16
N LYS A 178 -20.05 -3.52 -21.13
CA LYS A 178 -19.81 -4.88 -20.59
C LYS A 178 -18.99 -4.89 -19.31
N GLY A 179 -18.87 -3.76 -18.62
CA GLY A 179 -18.05 -3.62 -17.43
C GLY A 179 -18.46 -4.54 -16.28
N GLU A 180 -19.77 -4.66 -16.01
CA GLU A 180 -20.29 -5.57 -14.99
C GLU A 180 -20.04 -7.04 -15.34
N MET A 181 -20.22 -7.41 -16.61
CA MET A 181 -19.97 -8.78 -17.07
C MET A 181 -18.49 -9.15 -16.87
N PHE A 182 -17.56 -8.25 -17.16
CA PHE A 182 -16.14 -8.47 -16.94
C PHE A 182 -15.81 -8.63 -15.45
N VAL A 183 -16.35 -7.76 -14.60
CA VAL A 183 -16.15 -7.85 -13.14
C VAL A 183 -16.70 -9.15 -12.59
N ASN A 184 -17.91 -9.54 -13.01
CA ASN A 184 -18.53 -10.79 -12.57
C ASN A 184 -17.73 -12.01 -13.02
N TRP A 185 -17.16 -11.99 -14.23
CA TRP A 185 -16.29 -13.06 -14.71
C TRP A 185 -15.01 -13.17 -13.87
N ILE A 186 -14.32 -12.05 -13.59
CA ILE A 186 -13.16 -12.06 -12.71
C ILE A 186 -13.53 -12.53 -11.30
N ASN A 187 -14.62 -12.04 -10.71
CA ASN A 187 -15.06 -12.46 -9.39
C ASN A 187 -15.44 -13.94 -9.35
N ALA A 188 -16.12 -14.45 -10.38
CA ALA A 188 -16.45 -15.86 -10.48
C ALA A 188 -15.20 -16.75 -10.52
N SER A 189 -14.13 -16.30 -11.15
CA SER A 189 -12.86 -17.01 -11.14
C SER A 189 -12.22 -17.08 -9.74
N TYR A 190 -12.51 -16.11 -8.86
CA TYR A 190 -12.14 -16.16 -7.44
C TYR A 190 -13.11 -16.97 -6.58
N ASP A 191 -14.39 -17.05 -6.97
CA ASP A 191 -15.41 -17.77 -6.20
C ASP A 191 -15.25 -19.29 -6.27
N VAL A 192 -14.56 -19.79 -7.30
CA VAL A 192 -14.18 -21.22 -7.41
C VAL A 192 -13.20 -21.60 -6.30
N PHE A 193 -12.45 -20.62 -5.77
CA PHE A 193 -11.61 -20.83 -4.61
C PHE A 193 -12.42 -20.53 -3.35
N PRO A 194 -12.53 -21.47 -2.43
CA PRO A 194 -12.89 -21.14 -1.08
C PRO A 194 -11.74 -20.38 -0.43
N VAL A 195 -11.41 -19.21 -1.00
CA VAL A 195 -10.69 -18.18 -0.25
C VAL A 195 -11.33 -18.19 1.09
N LEU A 196 -10.60 -18.33 2.16
CA LEU A 196 -11.06 -18.34 3.52
C LEU A 196 -12.29 -17.45 3.66
N LYS A 197 -13.41 -17.89 3.12
CA LYS A 197 -14.77 -17.45 3.40
C LYS A 197 -15.03 -17.72 4.88
N SER A 198 -13.93 -18.15 5.57
CA SER A 198 -13.89 -18.19 6.98
C SER A 198 -14.23 -16.78 7.43
N SER A 199 -15.41 -16.67 7.87
CA SER A 199 -15.91 -15.92 9.01
C SER A 199 -15.18 -14.64 9.46
N THR A 200 -13.97 -14.35 9.01
CA THR A 200 -13.05 -13.36 9.57
C THR A 200 -12.71 -12.20 8.62
N GLY A 201 -13.27 -12.19 7.40
CA GLY A 201 -13.04 -11.09 6.45
C GLY A 201 -11.59 -10.96 5.94
N LEU A 202 -10.78 -12.00 6.10
CA LEU A 202 -9.40 -12.07 5.58
C LEU A 202 -9.41 -12.62 4.14
N ASN A 203 -9.95 -11.83 3.24
CA ASN A 203 -10.10 -12.17 1.82
C ASN A 203 -8.96 -11.63 0.95
N VAL A 204 -7.85 -11.21 1.55
CA VAL A 204 -6.73 -10.61 0.83
C VAL A 204 -5.77 -11.72 0.38
N MET A 205 -5.37 -11.69 -0.89
CA MET A 205 -4.39 -12.59 -1.48
C MET A 205 -3.18 -11.79 -1.94
N SER A 206 -1.97 -12.39 -1.87
CA SER A 206 -0.77 -11.76 -2.41
C SER A 206 -0.86 -11.60 -3.94
N PHE A 207 -0.05 -10.70 -4.51
CA PHE A 207 0.05 -10.56 -5.98
C PHE A 207 0.36 -11.88 -6.70
N MET A 208 1.01 -12.83 -6.01
CA MET A 208 1.33 -14.14 -6.57
C MET A 208 0.07 -15.00 -6.80
N ALA A 209 -1.00 -14.80 -6.02
CA ALA A 209 -2.25 -15.49 -6.25
C ALA A 209 -2.93 -14.99 -7.53
N ASP A 210 -2.98 -13.67 -7.72
CA ASP A 210 -3.47 -13.07 -8.98
C ASP A 210 -2.63 -13.55 -10.18
N ALA A 211 -1.31 -13.59 -10.00
CA ALA A 211 -0.37 -14.05 -11.04
C ALA A 211 -0.58 -15.54 -11.39
N TYR A 212 -0.79 -16.38 -10.37
CA TYR A 212 -1.05 -17.81 -10.58
C TYR A 212 -2.40 -18.03 -11.26
N GLN A 213 -3.41 -17.26 -10.89
CA GLN A 213 -4.72 -17.29 -11.51
C GLN A 213 -4.67 -16.87 -12.99
N ASP A 214 -3.81 -15.91 -13.32
CA ASP A 214 -3.64 -15.44 -14.70
C ASP A 214 -2.95 -16.45 -15.63
N GLY A 215 -2.02 -17.24 -15.15
CA GLY A 215 -1.24 -18.13 -16.03
C GLY A 215 -0.39 -19.16 -15.30
N GLY A 216 -0.80 -19.57 -14.09
CA GLY A 216 -0.05 -20.55 -13.32
C GLY A 216 1.35 -20.05 -12.95
N TYR A 217 2.32 -20.95 -12.97
CA TYR A 217 3.71 -20.61 -12.70
C TYR A 217 4.33 -19.63 -13.71
N ILE A 218 3.87 -19.65 -14.96
CA ILE A 218 4.31 -18.69 -15.98
C ILE A 218 3.80 -17.29 -15.63
N GLY A 219 2.57 -17.18 -15.15
CA GLY A 219 2.00 -15.94 -14.63
C GLY A 219 2.88 -15.37 -13.51
N ILE A 220 3.26 -16.18 -12.53
CA ILE A 220 4.13 -15.75 -11.42
C ILE A 220 5.46 -15.18 -11.96
N ILE A 221 6.10 -15.86 -12.92
CA ILE A 221 7.37 -15.40 -13.48
C ILE A 221 7.19 -14.03 -14.16
N ILE A 222 6.13 -13.84 -14.94
CA ILE A 222 5.86 -12.59 -15.64
C ILE A 222 5.61 -11.45 -14.65
N TYR A 223 4.84 -11.69 -13.60
CA TYR A 223 4.59 -10.69 -12.55
C TYR A 223 5.88 -10.34 -11.80
N LEU A 224 6.73 -11.31 -11.46
CA LEU A 224 8.03 -11.05 -10.82
C LEU A 224 8.92 -10.16 -11.71
N ILE A 225 9.00 -10.42 -13.02
CA ILE A 225 9.75 -9.57 -13.96
C ILE A 225 9.20 -8.13 -13.96
N LEU A 226 7.89 -7.96 -13.91
CA LEU A 226 7.26 -6.64 -13.83
C LEU A 226 7.61 -5.93 -12.52
N TYR A 227 7.53 -6.61 -11.38
CA TYR A 227 7.89 -6.05 -10.08
C TYR A 227 9.37 -5.66 -10.03
N ASP A 228 10.26 -6.51 -10.54
CA ASP A 228 11.70 -6.19 -10.65
C ASP A 228 11.93 -4.96 -11.53
N THR A 229 11.20 -4.84 -12.63
CA THR A 229 11.26 -3.67 -13.50
C THR A 229 10.87 -2.39 -12.74
N ILE A 230 9.84 -2.44 -11.91
CA ILE A 230 9.41 -1.30 -11.09
C ILE A 230 10.43 -0.97 -10.00
N ILE A 231 11.05 -1.98 -9.38
CA ILE A 231 12.15 -1.78 -8.41
C ILE A 231 13.33 -1.09 -9.09
N ILE A 232 13.73 -1.54 -10.26
CA ILE A 232 14.80 -0.92 -11.06
C ILE A 232 14.41 0.52 -11.43
N PHE A 233 13.18 0.74 -11.90
CA PHE A 233 12.68 2.08 -12.23
C PHE A 233 12.69 3.00 -11.00
N SER A 234 12.24 2.54 -9.85
CA SER A 234 12.25 3.30 -8.61
C SER A 234 13.68 3.76 -8.23
N SER A 235 14.67 2.90 -8.41
CA SER A 235 16.08 3.26 -8.18
C SER A 235 16.59 4.34 -9.16
N LYS A 236 16.10 4.34 -10.40
CA LYS A 236 16.43 5.39 -11.39
C LYS A 236 15.81 6.74 -11.04
N VAL A 237 14.62 6.75 -10.43
CA VAL A 237 13.96 7.99 -9.97
C VAL A 237 14.87 8.75 -8.97
N LEU A 238 15.52 8.06 -8.06
CA LEU A 238 16.44 8.69 -7.10
C LEU A 238 17.64 9.37 -7.78
N ARG A 239 18.07 8.86 -8.93
CA ARG A 239 19.20 9.41 -9.71
C ARG A 239 18.77 10.44 -10.77
N SER A 240 17.48 10.64 -10.96
CA SER A 240 16.91 11.55 -11.97
C SER A 240 17.22 13.02 -11.66
N LYS A 241 16.92 13.91 -12.62
CA LYS A 241 17.04 15.37 -12.47
C LYS A 241 15.83 16.05 -11.80
N LEU A 242 14.83 15.27 -11.35
CA LEU A 242 13.66 15.79 -10.65
C LEU A 242 14.03 16.59 -9.40
N TYR A 243 13.16 17.52 -8.99
CA TYR A 243 13.28 18.18 -7.69
C TYR A 243 13.24 17.18 -6.54
N GLY A 244 13.92 17.52 -5.44
CA GLY A 244 14.04 16.63 -4.29
C GLY A 244 12.68 16.16 -3.72
N LEU A 245 11.68 17.05 -3.72
CA LEU A 245 10.30 16.69 -3.32
C LEU A 245 9.68 15.67 -4.27
N SER A 246 9.74 15.93 -5.59
CA SER A 246 9.18 15.02 -6.60
C SER A 246 9.82 13.63 -6.53
N LYS A 247 11.14 13.56 -6.31
CA LYS A 247 11.84 12.28 -6.09
C LYS A 247 11.28 11.52 -4.88
N VAL A 248 11.12 12.21 -3.75
CA VAL A 248 10.64 11.61 -2.51
C VAL A 248 9.21 11.10 -2.70
N LEU A 249 8.34 11.89 -3.30
CA LEU A 249 6.95 11.51 -3.52
C LEU A 249 6.84 10.32 -4.49
N ILE A 250 7.48 10.38 -5.65
CA ILE A 250 7.42 9.29 -6.64
C ILE A 250 8.04 8.01 -6.09
N TYR A 251 9.21 8.11 -5.46
CA TYR A 251 9.85 6.95 -4.86
C TYR A 251 9.03 6.35 -3.73
N GLY A 252 8.42 7.19 -2.88
CA GLY A 252 7.52 6.75 -1.81
C GLY A 252 6.29 6.01 -2.36
N LEU A 253 5.66 6.53 -3.42
CA LEU A 253 4.53 5.90 -4.08
C LEU A 253 4.91 4.55 -4.73
N LEU A 254 6.09 4.47 -5.37
CA LEU A 254 6.57 3.22 -5.96
C LEU A 254 6.87 2.15 -4.89
N LEU A 255 7.52 2.54 -3.79
CA LEU A 255 7.74 1.63 -2.66
C LEU A 255 6.43 1.15 -2.04
N GLN A 256 5.44 2.04 -1.92
CA GLN A 256 4.11 1.69 -1.46
C GLN A 256 3.51 0.57 -2.31
N LEU A 257 3.53 0.70 -3.64
CA LEU A 257 3.04 -0.34 -4.55
C LEU A 257 3.71 -1.70 -4.30
N ILE A 258 5.05 -1.69 -4.16
CA ILE A 258 5.84 -2.91 -3.95
C ILE A 258 5.49 -3.56 -2.61
N ILE A 259 5.43 -2.80 -1.53
CA ILE A 259 5.15 -3.35 -0.20
C ILE A 259 3.71 -3.84 -0.10
N TRP A 260 2.76 -3.11 -0.73
CA TRP A 260 1.36 -3.51 -0.72
C TRP A 260 1.08 -4.77 -1.52
N SER A 261 1.99 -5.14 -2.42
CA SER A 261 1.86 -6.36 -3.22
C SER A 261 1.84 -7.66 -2.40
N VAL A 262 2.35 -7.63 -1.17
CA VAL A 262 2.20 -8.75 -0.23
C VAL A 262 0.72 -9.05 0.05
N PHE A 263 -0.14 -8.04 -0.03
CA PHE A 263 -1.57 -8.13 0.28
C PHE A 263 -2.45 -8.19 -0.97
N SER A 264 -2.01 -7.65 -2.09
CA SER A 264 -2.75 -7.67 -3.36
C SER A 264 -1.86 -7.23 -4.50
N ASP A 265 -2.27 -7.49 -5.75
CA ASP A 265 -1.62 -6.90 -6.92
C ASP A 265 -1.85 -5.38 -7.00
N SER A 266 -1.15 -4.65 -6.15
CA SER A 266 -1.27 -3.21 -6.03
C SER A 266 -0.66 -2.46 -7.19
N VAL A 267 0.37 -3.04 -7.81
CA VAL A 267 1.09 -2.40 -8.91
C VAL A 267 0.16 -2.13 -10.08
N LEU A 268 -0.69 -3.06 -10.40
CA LEU A 268 -1.56 -2.98 -11.58
C LEU A 268 -2.97 -2.52 -11.23
N LYS A 269 -3.48 -2.87 -10.04
CA LYS A 269 -4.83 -2.52 -9.62
C LYS A 269 -4.96 -1.11 -9.03
N MET A 270 -3.89 -0.50 -8.52
CA MET A 270 -3.92 0.87 -7.96
C MET A 270 -3.68 1.96 -9.01
N ALA A 271 -4.57 2.09 -9.97
CA ALA A 271 -4.49 3.12 -11.02
C ALA A 271 -4.31 4.55 -10.46
N SER A 272 -4.92 4.87 -9.30
CA SER A 272 -4.79 6.17 -8.63
C SER A 272 -3.35 6.52 -8.23
N VAL A 273 -2.54 5.54 -7.87
CA VAL A 273 -1.12 5.77 -7.55
C VAL A 273 -0.34 6.15 -8.80
N TRP A 274 -0.59 5.47 -9.92
CA TRP A 274 0.05 5.80 -11.20
C TRP A 274 -0.36 7.19 -11.70
N VAL A 275 -1.63 7.55 -11.57
CA VAL A 275 -2.10 8.91 -11.89
C VAL A 275 -1.36 9.96 -11.05
N ASN A 276 -1.19 9.74 -9.75
CA ASN A 276 -0.43 10.65 -8.90
C ASN A 276 1.04 10.75 -9.32
N ILE A 277 1.68 9.64 -9.69
CA ILE A 277 3.06 9.64 -10.21
C ILE A 277 3.15 10.50 -11.47
N VAL A 278 2.24 10.32 -12.43
CA VAL A 278 2.20 11.10 -13.68
C VAL A 278 1.99 12.59 -13.38
N LEU A 279 1.04 12.92 -12.50
CA LEU A 279 0.77 14.31 -12.10
C LEU A 279 2.01 14.96 -11.45
N ILE A 280 2.72 14.24 -10.58
CA ILE A 280 3.96 14.77 -9.97
C ILE A 280 5.02 15.04 -11.04
N TYR A 281 5.17 14.16 -12.04
CA TYR A 281 6.08 14.39 -13.16
C TYR A 281 5.69 15.62 -13.98
N ILE A 282 4.40 15.81 -14.27
CA ILE A 282 3.91 16.98 -15.02
C ILE A 282 4.17 18.25 -14.23
N ILE A 283 3.86 18.27 -12.92
CA ILE A 283 4.08 19.43 -12.07
C ILE A 283 5.59 19.78 -12.00
N ASP A 284 6.45 18.78 -11.84
CA ASP A 284 7.91 18.96 -11.82
C ASP A 284 8.41 19.56 -13.15
N PHE A 285 7.92 19.04 -14.26
CA PHE A 285 8.26 19.51 -15.61
C PHE A 285 7.85 20.98 -15.84
N VAL A 286 6.61 21.33 -15.46
CA VAL A 286 6.09 22.71 -15.57
C VAL A 286 6.89 23.66 -14.66
N ALA A 287 7.12 23.27 -13.41
CA ALA A 287 7.90 24.06 -12.46
C ALA A 287 9.34 24.32 -12.97
N HIS A 288 9.94 23.34 -13.64
CA HIS A 288 11.28 23.48 -14.24
C HIS A 288 11.27 24.50 -15.38
N ARG A 289 10.24 24.47 -16.25
CA ARG A 289 10.11 25.43 -17.37
C ARG A 289 9.87 26.87 -16.91
N ILE A 290 9.06 27.07 -15.87
CA ILE A 290 8.79 28.40 -15.31
C ILE A 290 10.08 28.98 -14.73
N ARG A 291 10.89 28.18 -14.04
CA ARG A 291 12.14 28.63 -13.41
C ARG A 291 13.25 28.99 -14.41
N ILE A 292 13.23 28.41 -15.62
CA ILE A 292 14.20 28.74 -16.67
C ILE A 292 13.82 30.06 -17.35
N LYS A 293 12.56 30.50 -17.29
CA LYS A 293 12.10 31.74 -17.89
C LYS A 293 12.22 32.97 -17.01
N ASN A 294 12.45 32.78 -15.71
CA ASN A 294 12.74 33.82 -14.70
C ASN A 294 14.20 33.76 -14.31
#